data_672b0c6ef46e281ad572c19f8672e186
#
_entry.id   672b0c6ef46e281ad572c19f8672e186
#
_cell.length_a   1.000
_cell.length_b   1.000
_cell.length_c   1.000
_cell.angle_alpha   90.00
_cell.angle_beta   90.00
_cell.angle_gamma   90.00
#
_symmetry.space_group_name_H-M   'P 1'
#
loop_
_entity.id
_entity.type
_entity.pdbx_description
1 polymer ?
#
loop_
_entity_poly.entity_id
_entity_poly.type
_entity_poly.pdbx_seq_one_letter_code
_entity_poly.pdbx_strand_id
1 'polypeptide(L)'
;MDCAFSEIYDAKRGTYHYCGREVDLDEIIGILKQATEKYNFLYIEDPVDENDWEGWVKAAKALNRTTLCGDDLTVTNINYLRKALDMGACGAFVFKPNQVETVTEAMEAQRYAVDHGMFSIPSIRAGGVSDDPVADMGIAGGAAAVKLGPPKFGHAIHIVNSLLRAETELPAAKPFDFSPFVKF
;
A
#
# COMPACT_ATOMS: atom_id res chain seq x y z
N MET A 1 -2.80 7.16 4.48
CA MET A 1 -4.21 6.90 4.90
C MET A 1 -4.63 5.60 4.25
N ASP A 2 -5.31 4.73 5.01
CA ASP A 2 -5.91 3.49 4.52
C ASP A 2 -7.42 3.69 4.53
N CYS A 3 -8.07 3.54 3.38
CA CYS A 3 -9.51 3.73 3.20
C CYS A 3 -10.28 2.41 3.32
N ALA A 4 -9.70 1.32 2.84
CA ALA A 4 -10.32 0.00 2.77
C ALA A 4 -11.75 0.05 2.16
N PHE A 5 -11.92 0.76 1.05
CA PHE A 5 -13.26 1.11 0.54
C PHE A 5 -14.01 -0.06 -0.09
N SER A 6 -13.37 -1.19 -0.33
CA SER A 6 -14.07 -2.44 -0.66
C SER A 6 -15.04 -2.86 0.45
N GLU A 7 -14.72 -2.57 1.72
CA GLU A 7 -15.56 -2.91 2.88
C GLU A 7 -16.89 -2.14 2.94
N ILE A 8 -16.97 -1.00 2.26
CA ILE A 8 -18.17 -0.15 2.23
C ILE A 8 -18.83 -0.10 0.86
N TYR A 9 -18.35 -0.90 -0.11
CA TYR A 9 -18.88 -0.97 -1.47
C TYR A 9 -20.06 -1.92 -1.59
N ASP A 10 -21.15 -1.47 -2.17
CA ASP A 10 -22.30 -2.31 -2.55
C ASP A 10 -22.21 -2.62 -4.05
N ALA A 11 -21.72 -3.82 -4.38
CA ALA A 11 -21.57 -4.28 -5.76
C ALA A 11 -22.89 -4.38 -6.54
N LYS A 12 -24.04 -4.50 -5.85
CA LYS A 12 -25.36 -4.57 -6.52
C LYS A 12 -25.82 -3.20 -6.99
N ARG A 13 -25.46 -2.16 -6.23
CA ARG A 13 -25.83 -0.77 -6.52
C ARG A 13 -24.74 -0.01 -7.24
N GLY A 14 -23.50 -0.47 -7.18
CA GLY A 14 -22.33 0.25 -7.69
C GLY A 14 -22.01 1.51 -6.88
N THR A 15 -22.32 1.52 -5.58
CA THR A 15 -22.17 2.68 -4.70
C THR A 15 -21.42 2.32 -3.43
N TYR A 16 -20.94 3.34 -2.71
CA TYR A 16 -20.27 3.22 -1.42
C TYR A 16 -21.17 3.73 -0.30
N HIS A 17 -21.24 2.99 0.80
CA HIS A 17 -21.94 3.46 2.00
C HIS A 17 -21.00 4.30 2.87
N TYR A 18 -20.94 5.61 2.62
CA TYR A 18 -20.00 6.51 3.28
C TYR A 18 -20.72 7.52 4.20
N CYS A 19 -20.32 7.57 5.47
CA CYS A 19 -20.89 8.49 6.47
C CYS A 19 -22.43 8.48 6.53
N GLY A 20 -23.05 7.28 6.47
CA GLY A 20 -24.48 7.10 6.62
C GLY A 20 -25.31 7.40 5.36
N ARG A 21 -24.68 7.56 4.20
CA ARG A 21 -25.34 7.78 2.91
C ARG A 21 -24.69 6.99 1.79
N GLU A 22 -25.44 6.75 0.74
CA GLU A 22 -24.94 6.17 -0.51
C GLU A 22 -24.28 7.26 -1.34
N VAL A 23 -23.06 6.99 -1.82
CA VAL A 23 -22.28 7.88 -2.68
C VAL A 23 -21.70 7.09 -3.84
N ASP A 24 -21.52 7.72 -4.98
CA ASP A 24 -20.86 7.10 -6.13
C ASP A 24 -19.32 7.29 -6.08
N LEU A 25 -18.63 6.68 -7.03
CA LEU A 25 -17.18 6.78 -7.13
C LEU A 25 -16.69 8.22 -7.35
N ASP A 26 -17.43 9.03 -8.11
CA ASP A 26 -17.02 10.41 -8.38
C ASP A 26 -17.08 11.27 -7.13
N GLU A 27 -18.08 11.06 -6.31
CA GLU A 27 -18.17 11.74 -5.02
C GLU A 27 -17.06 11.30 -4.07
N ILE A 28 -16.74 9.99 -4.00
CA ILE A 28 -15.59 9.47 -3.23
C ILE A 28 -14.29 10.13 -3.69
N ILE A 29 -14.02 10.16 -4.99
CA ILE A 29 -12.84 10.81 -5.54
C ILE A 29 -12.82 12.31 -5.18
N GLY A 30 -13.96 12.99 -5.24
CA GLY A 30 -14.10 14.40 -4.86
C GLY A 30 -13.74 14.65 -3.40
N ILE A 31 -14.20 13.80 -2.49
CA ILE A 31 -13.87 13.86 -1.05
C ILE A 31 -12.37 13.66 -0.83
N LEU A 32 -11.78 12.64 -1.44
CA LEU A 32 -10.35 12.34 -1.31
C LEU A 32 -9.50 13.46 -1.91
N LYS A 33 -9.92 14.04 -3.04
CA LYS A 33 -9.23 15.17 -3.65
C LYS A 33 -9.18 16.38 -2.72
N GLN A 34 -10.31 16.76 -2.13
CA GLN A 34 -10.35 17.84 -1.12
C GLN A 34 -9.42 17.53 0.06
N ALA A 35 -9.36 16.28 0.52
CA ALA A 35 -8.45 15.88 1.58
C ALA A 35 -6.98 16.06 1.17
N THR A 36 -6.60 15.66 -0.06
CA THR A 36 -5.22 15.82 -0.57
C THR A 36 -4.83 17.27 -0.85
N GLU A 37 -5.78 18.14 -1.09
CA GLU A 37 -5.55 19.59 -1.21
C GLU A 37 -5.29 20.24 0.15
N LYS A 38 -5.92 19.72 1.20
CA LYS A 38 -5.80 20.23 2.56
C LYS A 38 -4.64 19.64 3.36
N TYR A 39 -4.30 18.39 3.11
CA TYR A 39 -3.28 17.63 3.84
C TYR A 39 -2.29 16.97 2.89
N ASN A 40 -1.05 16.88 3.31
CA ASN A 40 0.00 16.18 2.56
C ASN A 40 -0.05 14.69 2.85
N PHE A 41 -0.66 13.90 1.95
CA PHE A 41 -0.65 12.45 2.04
C PHE A 41 0.50 11.88 1.20
N LEU A 42 1.34 11.06 1.81
CA LEU A 42 2.35 10.30 1.10
C LEU A 42 1.69 9.27 0.17
N TYR A 43 0.73 8.52 0.71
CA TYR A 43 -0.08 7.59 -0.07
C TYR A 43 -1.50 7.46 0.50
N ILE A 44 -2.42 7.02 -0.34
CA ILE A 44 -3.77 6.61 0.01
C ILE A 44 -3.94 5.15 -0.40
N GLU A 45 -4.26 4.29 0.58
CA GLU A 45 -4.44 2.86 0.42
C GLU A 45 -5.91 2.54 0.19
N ASP A 46 -6.18 1.66 -0.76
CA ASP A 46 -7.47 1.10 -1.16
C ASP A 46 -8.62 2.13 -1.21
N PRO A 47 -8.46 3.20 -2.01
CA PRO A 47 -9.48 4.27 -2.12
C PRO A 47 -10.67 3.90 -3.01
N VAL A 48 -10.67 2.71 -3.64
CA VAL A 48 -11.67 2.21 -4.57
C VAL A 48 -11.85 0.71 -4.33
N ASP A 49 -13.01 0.15 -4.67
CA ASP A 49 -13.25 -1.30 -4.64
C ASP A 49 -12.16 -2.07 -5.40
N GLU A 50 -11.69 -3.18 -4.83
CA GLU A 50 -10.58 -3.99 -5.33
C GLU A 50 -10.82 -4.57 -6.74
N ASN A 51 -12.07 -4.69 -7.16
CA ASN A 51 -12.45 -5.22 -8.47
C ASN A 51 -12.66 -4.13 -9.52
N ASP A 52 -12.77 -2.85 -9.13
CA ASP A 52 -13.02 -1.73 -10.04
C ASP A 52 -11.72 -1.12 -10.58
N TRP A 53 -11.03 -1.85 -11.46
CA TRP A 53 -9.75 -1.42 -12.05
C TRP A 53 -9.84 -0.10 -12.83
N GLU A 54 -10.97 0.17 -13.49
CA GLU A 54 -11.19 1.43 -14.20
C GLU A 54 -11.39 2.59 -13.23
N GLY A 55 -12.10 2.34 -12.14
CA GLY A 55 -12.22 3.28 -11.04
C GLY A 55 -10.89 3.64 -10.40
N TRP A 56 -10.00 2.66 -10.22
CA TRP A 56 -8.64 2.91 -9.74
C TRP A 56 -7.85 3.81 -10.68
N VAL A 57 -7.89 3.57 -11.99
CA VAL A 57 -7.24 4.43 -12.99
C VAL A 57 -7.80 5.85 -12.96
N LYS A 58 -9.12 5.98 -12.80
CA LYS A 58 -9.81 7.27 -12.66
C LYS A 58 -9.36 8.01 -11.40
N ALA A 59 -9.33 7.31 -10.27
CA ALA A 59 -8.84 7.86 -9.00
C ALA A 59 -7.37 8.28 -9.07
N ALA A 60 -6.49 7.47 -9.65
CA ALA A 60 -5.07 7.78 -9.81
C ALA A 60 -4.83 9.06 -10.62
N LYS A 61 -5.61 9.28 -11.68
CA LYS A 61 -5.54 10.52 -12.47
C LYS A 61 -6.04 11.75 -11.70
N ALA A 62 -7.08 11.58 -10.89
CA ALA A 62 -7.68 12.68 -10.14
C ALA A 62 -6.87 13.06 -8.89
N LEU A 63 -6.27 12.08 -8.22
CA LEU A 63 -5.52 12.24 -6.96
C LEU A 63 -4.01 12.37 -7.20
N ASN A 64 -3.63 13.16 -8.18
CA ASN A 64 -2.27 13.25 -8.71
C ASN A 64 -1.23 13.94 -7.79
N ARG A 65 -1.61 14.38 -6.60
CA ARG A 65 -0.72 14.92 -5.56
C ARG A 65 -0.16 13.85 -4.63
N THR A 66 -0.76 12.67 -4.62
CA THR A 66 -0.42 11.54 -3.75
C THR A 66 -0.33 10.27 -4.59
N THR A 67 0.29 9.24 -4.04
CA THR A 67 0.35 7.93 -4.69
C THR A 67 -0.79 7.06 -4.18
N LEU A 68 -1.48 6.35 -5.07
CA LEU A 68 -2.41 5.30 -4.66
C LEU A 68 -1.63 4.03 -4.36
N CYS A 69 -2.05 3.34 -3.31
CA CYS A 69 -1.44 2.11 -2.81
C CYS A 69 -2.48 0.98 -2.82
N GLY A 70 -2.18 -0.10 -3.53
CA GLY A 70 -3.04 -1.29 -3.53
C GLY A 70 -2.63 -2.28 -2.44
N ASP A 71 -3.54 -2.59 -1.52
CA ASP A 71 -3.47 -3.76 -0.65
C ASP A 71 -4.34 -4.88 -1.26
N ASP A 72 -5.65 -4.75 -1.15
CA ASP A 72 -6.61 -5.74 -1.66
C ASP A 72 -6.65 -5.79 -3.19
N LEU A 73 -6.38 -4.68 -3.88
CA LEU A 73 -6.23 -4.65 -5.33
C LEU A 73 -5.12 -5.57 -5.83
N THR A 74 -4.01 -5.68 -5.11
CA THR A 74 -2.78 -6.33 -5.60
C THR A 74 -2.47 -7.66 -4.91
N VAL A 75 -2.89 -7.83 -3.66
CA VAL A 75 -2.69 -9.01 -2.79
C VAL A 75 -1.30 -9.64 -2.93
N THR A 76 -0.25 -8.82 -3.06
CA THR A 76 1.14 -9.25 -3.29
C THR A 76 1.32 -10.12 -4.54
N ASN A 77 0.33 -10.19 -5.43
CA ASN A 77 0.34 -11.04 -6.62
C ASN A 77 1.02 -10.35 -7.81
N ILE A 78 2.07 -10.96 -8.36
CA ILE A 78 2.86 -10.39 -9.45
C ILE A 78 2.03 -10.06 -10.69
N ASN A 79 0.98 -10.82 -11.01
CA ASN A 79 0.14 -10.57 -12.17
C ASN A 79 -0.76 -9.34 -11.95
N TYR A 80 -1.26 -9.13 -10.71
CA TYR A 80 -2.02 -7.93 -10.37
C TYR A 80 -1.11 -6.70 -10.30
N LEU A 81 0.12 -6.84 -9.80
CA LEU A 81 1.11 -5.76 -9.83
C LEU A 81 1.45 -5.34 -11.27
N ARG A 82 1.65 -6.30 -12.19
CA ARG A 82 1.83 -6.03 -13.63
C ARG A 82 0.64 -5.27 -14.19
N LYS A 83 -0.56 -5.77 -13.95
CA LYS A 83 -1.79 -5.12 -14.42
C LYS A 83 -1.94 -3.69 -13.85
N ALA A 84 -1.63 -3.49 -12.56
CA ALA A 84 -1.70 -2.18 -11.93
C ALA A 84 -0.73 -1.18 -12.57
N LEU A 85 0.50 -1.62 -12.87
CA LEU A 85 1.50 -0.82 -13.59
C LEU A 85 1.07 -0.49 -15.01
N ASP A 86 0.64 -1.51 -15.77
CA ASP A 86 0.23 -1.36 -17.18
C ASP A 86 -0.95 -0.40 -17.33
N MET A 87 -1.88 -0.41 -16.39
CA MET A 87 -3.04 0.46 -16.37
C MET A 87 -2.76 1.84 -15.72
N GLY A 88 -1.70 1.98 -14.95
CA GLY A 88 -1.45 3.18 -14.14
C GLY A 88 -2.45 3.33 -12.98
N ALA A 89 -2.87 2.21 -12.38
CA ALA A 89 -3.87 2.18 -11.32
C ALA A 89 -3.31 2.59 -9.96
N CYS A 90 -2.09 2.17 -9.63
CA CYS A 90 -1.40 2.57 -8.39
C CYS A 90 0.11 2.62 -8.58
N GLY A 91 0.81 3.38 -7.73
CA GLY A 91 2.27 3.51 -7.72
C GLY A 91 2.93 2.93 -6.47
N ALA A 92 2.13 2.32 -5.60
CA ALA A 92 2.58 1.64 -4.39
C ALA A 92 1.74 0.41 -4.13
N PHE A 93 2.26 -0.52 -3.33
CA PHE A 93 1.50 -1.67 -2.87
C PHE A 93 1.89 -2.09 -1.47
N VAL A 94 0.95 -2.70 -0.76
CA VAL A 94 1.22 -3.32 0.54
C VAL A 94 1.78 -4.72 0.30
N PHE A 95 2.97 -4.96 0.83
CA PHE A 95 3.64 -6.25 0.73
C PHE A 95 3.27 -7.12 1.92
N LYS A 96 2.55 -8.21 1.66
CA LYS A 96 2.12 -9.21 2.65
C LYS A 96 2.54 -10.60 2.17
N PRO A 97 3.71 -11.11 2.56
CA PRO A 97 4.24 -12.39 2.03
C PRO A 97 3.28 -13.57 2.16
N ASN A 98 2.44 -13.56 3.18
CA ASN A 98 1.47 -14.62 3.42
C ASN A 98 0.22 -14.59 2.50
N GLN A 99 0.08 -13.60 1.62
CA GLN A 99 -0.96 -13.58 0.58
C GLN A 99 -0.59 -14.42 -0.65
N VAL A 100 0.68 -14.77 -0.78
CA VAL A 100 1.21 -15.72 -1.77
C VAL A 100 1.82 -16.92 -1.05
N GLU A 101 1.98 -18.05 -1.72
CA GLU A 101 2.22 -19.33 -1.05
C GLU A 101 3.68 -19.53 -0.62
N THR A 102 4.63 -18.85 -1.28
CA THR A 102 6.07 -19.04 -1.04
C THR A 102 6.82 -17.74 -0.86
N VAL A 103 7.94 -17.79 -0.12
CA VAL A 103 8.87 -16.66 -0.01
C VAL A 103 9.41 -16.25 -1.37
N THR A 104 9.67 -17.22 -2.26
CA THR A 104 10.18 -16.94 -3.61
C THR A 104 9.19 -16.07 -4.39
N GLU A 105 7.93 -16.44 -4.45
CA GLU A 105 6.89 -15.67 -5.15
C GLU A 105 6.70 -14.28 -4.56
N ALA A 106 6.69 -14.17 -3.22
CA ALA A 106 6.60 -12.89 -2.54
C ALA A 106 7.76 -11.96 -2.93
N MET A 107 8.99 -12.45 -2.86
CA MET A 107 10.19 -11.66 -3.20
C MET A 107 10.26 -11.34 -4.69
N GLU A 108 9.82 -12.22 -5.58
CA GLU A 108 9.71 -11.95 -7.01
C GLU A 108 8.70 -10.85 -7.30
N ALA A 109 7.52 -10.90 -6.65
CA ALA A 109 6.49 -9.87 -6.77
C ALA A 109 7.01 -8.51 -6.28
N GLN A 110 7.67 -8.47 -5.12
CA GLN A 110 8.23 -7.25 -4.56
C GLN A 110 9.32 -6.66 -5.47
N ARG A 111 10.28 -7.49 -5.89
CA ARG A 111 11.37 -7.07 -6.78
C ARG A 111 10.82 -6.54 -8.09
N TYR A 112 9.90 -7.28 -8.71
CA TYR A 112 9.26 -6.84 -9.95
C TYR A 112 8.65 -5.45 -9.82
N ALA A 113 7.85 -5.22 -8.78
CA ALA A 113 7.19 -3.93 -8.57
C ALA A 113 8.19 -2.79 -8.35
N VAL A 114 9.20 -3.00 -7.49
CA VAL A 114 10.23 -2.00 -7.19
C VAL A 114 11.08 -1.67 -8.43
N ASP A 115 11.50 -2.68 -9.19
CA ASP A 115 12.29 -2.51 -10.41
C ASP A 115 11.51 -1.76 -11.52
N HIS A 116 10.17 -1.77 -11.45
CA HIS A 116 9.28 -1.07 -12.39
C HIS A 116 8.68 0.24 -11.83
N GLY A 117 9.24 0.77 -10.74
CA GLY A 117 8.93 2.09 -10.25
C GLY A 117 7.76 2.19 -9.27
N MET A 118 7.28 1.08 -8.71
CA MET A 118 6.40 1.11 -7.54
C MET A 118 7.23 1.11 -6.26
N PHE A 119 6.71 1.69 -5.18
CA PHE A 119 7.30 1.43 -3.88
C PHE A 119 6.50 0.42 -3.07
N SER A 120 7.20 -0.44 -2.32
CA SER A 120 6.58 -1.46 -1.49
C SER A 120 6.50 -1.03 -0.02
N ILE A 121 5.44 -1.45 0.64
CA ILE A 121 5.17 -1.19 2.06
C ILE A 121 4.91 -2.53 2.74
N PRO A 122 5.96 -3.21 3.27
CA PRO A 122 5.77 -4.42 4.08
C PRO A 122 4.84 -4.17 5.24
N SER A 123 3.89 -5.08 5.45
CA SER A 123 2.89 -4.96 6.50
C SER A 123 2.84 -6.20 7.37
N ILE A 124 2.91 -6.01 8.69
CA ILE A 124 2.57 -7.06 9.64
C ILE A 124 1.07 -7.37 9.57
N ARG A 125 0.70 -8.53 10.12
CA ARG A 125 -0.70 -8.94 10.29
C ARG A 125 -1.11 -8.79 11.76
N ALA A 126 -2.41 -8.57 12.00
CA ALA A 126 -2.95 -8.43 13.36
C ALA A 126 -2.65 -9.65 14.25
N GLY A 127 -2.55 -10.86 13.66
CA GLY A 127 -2.15 -12.10 14.33
C GLY A 127 -0.65 -12.42 14.20
N GLY A 128 0.20 -11.44 13.91
CA GLY A 128 1.63 -11.64 13.73
C GLY A 128 2.34 -12.15 14.99
N VAL A 129 3.48 -12.80 14.77
CA VAL A 129 4.35 -13.34 15.83
C VAL A 129 5.60 -12.47 16.01
N SER A 130 6.31 -12.64 17.12
CA SER A 130 7.47 -11.81 17.42
C SER A 130 8.65 -11.96 16.44
N ASP A 131 8.75 -13.11 15.77
CA ASP A 131 9.80 -13.41 14.78
C ASP A 131 9.30 -13.31 13.34
N ASP A 132 8.34 -12.43 13.07
CA ASP A 132 7.81 -12.19 11.73
C ASP A 132 8.93 -11.63 10.81
N PRO A 133 9.28 -12.31 9.71
CA PRO A 133 10.38 -11.91 8.84
C PRO A 133 10.03 -10.77 7.88
N VAL A 134 8.83 -10.19 8.00
CA VAL A 134 8.33 -9.19 7.03
C VAL A 134 9.22 -7.97 6.90
N ALA A 135 9.86 -7.53 8.01
CA ALA A 135 10.80 -6.40 7.97
C ALA A 135 12.07 -6.75 7.22
N ASP A 136 12.64 -7.94 7.50
CA ASP A 136 13.86 -8.42 6.83
C ASP A 136 13.62 -8.63 5.33
N MET A 137 12.49 -9.23 4.96
CA MET A 137 12.07 -9.37 3.56
C MET A 137 11.86 -7.99 2.90
N GLY A 138 11.27 -7.06 3.63
CA GLY A 138 11.08 -5.69 3.15
C GLY A 138 12.40 -4.99 2.85
N ILE A 139 13.35 -5.04 3.78
CA ILE A 139 14.69 -4.46 3.60
C ILE A 139 15.41 -5.12 2.42
N ALA A 140 15.40 -6.45 2.35
CA ALA A 140 16.02 -7.20 1.26
C ALA A 140 15.43 -6.89 -0.13
N GLY A 141 14.14 -6.56 -0.18
CA GLY A 141 13.43 -6.19 -1.41
C GLY A 141 13.43 -4.68 -1.71
N GLY A 142 14.12 -3.85 -0.92
CA GLY A 142 14.19 -2.41 -1.16
C GLY A 142 12.90 -1.66 -0.83
N ALA A 143 12.19 -2.06 0.23
CA ALA A 143 10.97 -1.40 0.65
C ALA A 143 11.19 0.06 1.07
N ALA A 144 10.20 0.91 0.81
CA ALA A 144 10.23 2.33 1.08
C ALA A 144 9.80 2.68 2.51
N ALA A 145 8.89 1.92 3.08
CA ALA A 145 8.31 2.13 4.40
C ALA A 145 7.84 0.78 4.97
N VAL A 146 7.40 0.77 6.21
CA VAL A 146 6.78 -0.40 6.84
C VAL A 146 5.47 0.00 7.54
N LYS A 147 4.46 -0.85 7.46
CA LYS A 147 3.17 -0.70 8.13
C LYS A 147 3.14 -1.69 9.31
N LEU A 148 3.24 -1.19 10.54
CA LEU A 148 3.43 -2.05 11.73
C LEU A 148 2.44 -1.80 12.89
N GLY A 149 1.54 -0.84 12.74
CA GLY A 149 0.62 -0.47 13.79
C GLY A 149 1.31 0.12 15.04
N PRO A 150 0.58 0.31 16.14
CA PRO A 150 1.15 0.94 17.34
C PRO A 150 2.16 0.01 18.03
N PRO A 151 3.34 0.52 18.44
CA PRO A 151 4.41 -0.29 19.03
C PRO A 151 4.14 -0.61 20.51
N LYS A 152 2.96 -1.11 20.80
CA LYS A 152 2.52 -1.57 22.14
C LYS A 152 2.37 -3.08 22.25
N PHE A 153 2.44 -3.79 21.13
CA PHE A 153 2.38 -5.24 21.08
C PHE A 153 3.76 -5.83 20.80
N GLY A 154 4.06 -6.99 21.36
CA GLY A 154 5.38 -7.61 21.26
C GLY A 154 5.89 -7.78 19.84
N HIS A 155 5.06 -8.22 18.90
CA HIS A 155 5.45 -8.36 17.50
C HIS A 155 5.80 -7.01 16.83
N ALA A 156 5.04 -5.94 17.08
CA ALA A 156 5.35 -4.62 16.53
C ALA A 156 6.64 -4.05 17.10
N ILE A 157 6.89 -4.24 18.41
CA ILE A 157 8.15 -3.85 19.06
C ILE A 157 9.33 -4.63 18.48
N HIS A 158 9.14 -5.93 18.20
CA HIS A 158 10.18 -6.75 17.57
C HIS A 158 10.58 -6.19 16.20
N ILE A 159 9.61 -5.84 15.37
CA ILE A 159 9.86 -5.23 14.04
C ILE A 159 10.65 -3.91 14.19
N VAL A 160 10.25 -3.02 15.11
CA VAL A 160 10.99 -1.78 15.36
C VAL A 160 12.44 -2.08 15.74
N ASN A 161 12.66 -3.05 16.63
CA ASN A 161 14.02 -3.45 17.04
C ASN A 161 14.81 -4.07 15.88
N SER A 162 14.18 -4.82 14.98
CA SER A 162 14.81 -5.36 13.76
C SER A 162 15.26 -4.24 12.82
N LEU A 163 14.40 -3.23 12.61
CA LEU A 163 14.76 -2.06 11.79
C LEU A 163 15.94 -1.27 12.40
N LEU A 164 15.96 -1.07 13.71
CA LEU A 164 17.10 -0.41 14.42
C LEU A 164 18.39 -1.21 14.29
N ARG A 165 18.33 -2.54 14.37
CA ARG A 165 19.52 -3.40 14.12
C ARG A 165 19.99 -3.27 12.67
N ALA A 166 19.07 -3.35 11.71
CA ALA A 166 19.38 -3.19 10.30
C ALA A 166 20.05 -1.84 9.98
N GLU A 167 19.60 -0.74 10.58
CA GLU A 167 20.23 0.58 10.45
C GLU A 167 21.70 0.55 10.92
N THR A 168 21.98 -0.18 11.99
CA THR A 168 23.35 -0.33 12.50
C THR A 168 24.22 -1.21 11.61
N GLU A 169 23.66 -2.28 11.05
CA GLU A 169 24.35 -3.25 10.20
C GLU A 169 24.54 -2.77 8.77
N LEU A 170 23.71 -1.83 8.32
CA LEU A 170 23.70 -1.27 6.97
C LEU A 170 24.04 0.24 6.97
N PRO A 171 25.26 0.64 7.37
CA PRO A 171 25.59 2.06 7.56
C PRO A 171 25.57 2.90 6.29
N ALA A 172 25.54 2.24 5.11
CA ALA A 172 25.39 2.91 3.82
C ALA A 172 23.92 3.10 3.40
N ALA A 173 22.98 2.54 4.16
CA ALA A 173 21.56 2.72 3.86
C ALA A 173 21.15 4.20 4.03
N LYS A 174 20.26 4.64 3.15
CA LYS A 174 19.71 6.00 3.18
C LYS A 174 18.20 5.92 3.30
N PRO A 175 17.57 6.94 3.91
CA PRO A 175 16.11 7.07 3.85
C PRO A 175 15.62 7.05 2.41
N PHE A 176 14.46 6.42 2.20
CA PHE A 176 13.84 6.36 0.87
C PHE A 176 13.42 7.77 0.41
N ASP A 177 13.70 8.11 -0.83
CA ASP A 177 13.26 9.38 -1.42
C ASP A 177 11.86 9.24 -2.01
N PHE A 178 10.88 9.87 -1.37
CA PHE A 178 9.50 9.88 -1.83
C PHE A 178 9.19 11.00 -2.83
N SER A 179 10.12 11.90 -3.13
CA SER A 179 9.87 13.05 -4.01
C SER A 179 9.34 12.69 -5.40
N PRO A 180 9.68 11.55 -6.02
CA PRO A 180 9.12 11.15 -7.31
C PRO A 180 7.63 10.76 -7.24
N PHE A 181 7.12 10.45 -6.06
CA PHE A 181 5.79 9.84 -5.84
C PHE A 181 4.74 10.83 -5.34
N VAL A 182 5.14 12.02 -4.92
CA VAL A 182 4.24 13.02 -4.31
C VAL A 182 4.50 14.42 -4.86
N LYS A 183 3.47 15.26 -4.87
CA LYS A 183 3.52 16.65 -5.35
C LYS A 183 2.90 17.58 -4.30
N PHE A 184 3.62 17.80 -3.23
CA PHE A 184 3.20 18.76 -2.20
C PHE A 184 3.73 20.18 -2.52
#